data_3ad944b8d9a0bbf1f55eb127b6c05726
#
_entry.id   3ad944b8d9a0bbf1f55eb127b6c05726
#
_cell.length_a   1.000
_cell.length_b   1.000
_cell.length_c   1.000
_cell.angle_alpha   90.00
_cell.angle_beta   90.00
_cell.angle_gamma   90.00
#
_symmetry.space_group_name_H-M   'P 1'
#
loop_
_entity.id
_entity.type
_entity.pdbx_description
1 polymer ?
#
loop_
_entity_poly.entity_id
_entity_poly.type
_entity_poly.pdbx_seq_one_letter_code
_entity_poly.pdbx_strand_id
1 'polypeptide(L)'
;ILNYPESEKESIRRSMKSSLTQMEIQKNMFQHVSFSMAVGAAYKEAEHLADSMQEARKLIQERLVKGDGRVLDCMGKASEIQESELLKKYLRDITHAVELSSIQNAAEAVEDLQDTVNKAKEIRGSEIFELVYAAADIFAASIRIPERTATVEEFRKQCDKCGKIEEIFSCLRDFQQKYIQEQAERYENDTIRPVRKAKEYIQNHFSDPLTLE
;
A
#
# COMPACT_ATOMS: atom_id res chain seq x y z
N ILE A 1 14.99 -3.08 -22.76
CA ILE A 1 14.55 -2.41 -24.00
C ILE A 1 14.86 -3.35 -25.14
N LEU A 2 13.87 -3.64 -25.98
CA LEU A 2 14.00 -4.48 -27.15
C LEU A 2 13.77 -3.61 -28.40
N ASN A 3 14.71 -3.69 -29.35
CA ASN A 3 14.55 -3.07 -30.67
C ASN A 3 14.36 -4.18 -31.70
N TYR A 4 13.24 -4.13 -32.43
CA TYR A 4 12.90 -5.16 -33.42
C TYR A 4 11.99 -4.58 -34.51
N PRO A 5 12.01 -5.17 -35.70
CA PRO A 5 11.10 -4.79 -36.79
C PRO A 5 9.65 -5.20 -36.44
N GLU A 6 8.67 -4.43 -36.88
CA GLU A 6 7.23 -4.65 -36.63
C GLU A 6 6.81 -6.11 -36.98
N SER A 7 7.39 -6.70 -37.99
CA SER A 7 7.13 -8.08 -38.42
C SER A 7 7.45 -9.13 -37.36
N GLU A 8 8.33 -8.82 -36.40
CA GLU A 8 8.76 -9.76 -35.34
C GLU A 8 8.01 -9.60 -34.03
N LYS A 9 7.13 -8.62 -33.90
CA LYS A 9 6.39 -8.31 -32.69
C LYS A 9 5.72 -9.53 -32.03
N GLU A 10 5.01 -10.33 -32.82
CA GLU A 10 4.33 -11.53 -32.32
C GLU A 10 5.33 -12.65 -31.94
N SER A 11 6.45 -12.75 -32.63
CA SER A 11 7.53 -13.70 -32.30
C SER A 11 8.16 -13.35 -30.93
N ILE A 12 8.44 -12.06 -30.71
CA ILE A 12 9.00 -11.57 -29.47
C ILE A 12 8.03 -11.74 -28.31
N ARG A 13 6.75 -11.45 -28.50
CA ARG A 13 5.73 -11.72 -27.48
C ARG A 13 5.66 -13.19 -27.08
N ARG A 14 5.74 -14.10 -28.05
CA ARG A 14 5.79 -15.54 -27.77
C ARG A 14 7.05 -15.94 -27.01
N SER A 15 8.20 -15.37 -27.38
CA SER A 15 9.47 -15.59 -26.69
C SER A 15 9.41 -15.12 -25.23
N MET A 16 8.83 -13.93 -24.96
CA MET A 16 8.63 -13.43 -23.60
C MET A 16 7.75 -14.36 -22.76
N LYS A 17 6.65 -14.86 -23.32
CA LYS A 17 5.78 -15.84 -22.65
C LYS A 17 6.53 -17.14 -22.34
N SER A 18 7.32 -17.63 -23.29
CA SER A 18 8.14 -18.84 -23.10
C SER A 18 9.18 -18.63 -22.00
N SER A 19 9.88 -17.48 -21.99
CA SER A 19 10.85 -17.16 -20.95
C SER A 19 10.21 -17.10 -19.56
N LEU A 20 9.03 -16.46 -19.45
CA LEU A 20 8.30 -16.41 -18.19
C LEU A 20 7.89 -17.81 -17.73
N THR A 21 7.40 -18.67 -18.64
CA THR A 21 7.06 -20.06 -18.33
C THR A 21 8.28 -20.84 -17.83
N GLN A 22 9.45 -20.63 -18.42
CA GLN A 22 10.69 -21.28 -17.96
C GLN A 22 11.08 -20.81 -16.56
N MET A 23 10.95 -19.50 -16.26
CA MET A 23 11.17 -18.96 -14.91
C MET A 23 10.19 -19.56 -13.90
N GLU A 24 8.91 -19.69 -14.25
CA GLU A 24 7.89 -20.31 -13.40
C GLU A 24 8.16 -21.80 -13.13
N ILE A 25 8.69 -22.54 -14.11
CA ILE A 25 9.11 -23.94 -13.91
C ILE A 25 10.28 -24.01 -12.91
N GLN A 26 11.22 -23.08 -13.00
CA GLN A 26 12.37 -23.01 -12.08
C GLN A 26 11.96 -22.49 -10.69
N LYS A 27 10.79 -21.90 -10.53
CA LYS A 27 10.22 -21.41 -9.26
C LYS A 27 10.23 -22.47 -8.16
N ASN A 28 10.05 -23.75 -8.50
CA ASN A 28 10.12 -24.85 -7.52
C ASN A 28 11.46 -24.94 -6.79
N MET A 29 12.53 -24.31 -7.32
CA MET A 29 13.85 -24.21 -6.69
C MET A 29 13.93 -22.99 -5.76
N PHE A 30 13.06 -21.99 -5.93
CA PHE A 30 13.00 -20.75 -5.15
C PHE A 30 11.62 -20.64 -4.50
N GLN A 31 11.48 -21.23 -3.31
CA GLN A 31 10.22 -21.20 -2.55
C GLN A 31 9.76 -19.75 -2.34
N HIS A 32 8.48 -19.50 -2.61
CA HIS A 32 7.80 -18.21 -2.41
C HIS A 32 8.16 -17.05 -3.37
N VAL A 33 8.77 -17.33 -4.51
CA VAL A 33 9.00 -16.30 -5.56
C VAL A 33 7.96 -16.46 -6.67
N SER A 34 7.29 -15.38 -7.05
CA SER A 34 6.44 -15.30 -8.24
C SER A 34 7.07 -14.33 -9.26
N PHE A 35 6.87 -14.61 -10.54
CA PHE A 35 7.37 -13.79 -11.61
C PHE A 35 6.21 -13.21 -12.41
N SER A 36 6.24 -11.90 -12.64
CA SER A 36 5.32 -11.24 -13.56
C SER A 36 6.11 -10.34 -14.49
N MET A 37 5.67 -10.24 -15.73
CA MET A 37 6.34 -9.42 -16.75
C MET A 37 5.32 -8.46 -17.35
N ALA A 38 5.66 -7.17 -17.36
CA ALA A 38 4.85 -6.17 -18.04
C ALA A 38 5.56 -5.65 -19.28
N VAL A 39 4.80 -5.41 -20.34
CA VAL A 39 5.30 -4.97 -21.63
C VAL A 39 4.53 -3.73 -22.06
N GLY A 40 5.20 -2.59 -22.09
CA GLY A 40 4.64 -1.33 -22.60
C GLY A 40 4.41 -1.36 -24.10
N ALA A 41 3.73 -0.36 -24.62
CA ALA A 41 3.50 -0.22 -26.06
C ALA A 41 4.80 -0.09 -26.85
N ALA A 42 4.77 -0.61 -28.08
CA ALA A 42 5.87 -0.44 -29.02
C ALA A 42 5.72 0.89 -29.75
N TYR A 43 6.78 1.68 -29.76
CA TYR A 43 6.87 2.96 -30.45
C TYR A 43 7.93 2.89 -31.53
N LYS A 44 7.75 3.67 -32.60
CA LYS A 44 8.73 3.74 -33.70
C LYS A 44 9.89 4.69 -33.39
N GLU A 45 9.65 5.66 -32.53
CA GLU A 45 10.58 6.74 -32.24
C GLU A 45 11.18 6.56 -30.84
N ALA A 46 12.48 6.78 -30.71
CA ALA A 46 13.20 6.61 -29.45
C ALA A 46 12.72 7.60 -28.35
N GLU A 47 12.15 8.73 -28.75
CA GLU A 47 11.62 9.76 -27.84
C GLU A 47 10.51 9.21 -26.94
N HIS A 48 9.71 8.24 -27.42
CA HIS A 48 8.63 7.60 -26.68
C HIS A 48 9.06 6.39 -25.83
N LEU A 49 10.35 6.19 -25.66
CA LEU A 49 10.86 5.09 -24.83
C LEU A 49 10.44 5.26 -23.35
N ALA A 50 10.45 6.50 -22.86
CA ALA A 50 9.99 6.81 -21.51
C ALA A 50 8.50 6.48 -21.32
N ASP A 51 7.67 6.77 -22.31
CA ASP A 51 6.24 6.48 -22.32
C ASP A 51 6.00 4.97 -22.23
N SER A 52 6.68 4.18 -23.08
CA SER A 52 6.62 2.71 -23.04
C SER A 52 7.02 2.15 -21.66
N MET A 53 8.03 2.73 -21.03
CA MET A 53 8.49 2.33 -19.71
C MET A 53 7.47 2.67 -18.62
N GLN A 54 6.83 3.85 -18.70
CA GLN A 54 5.76 4.24 -17.77
C GLN A 54 4.52 3.36 -17.94
N GLU A 55 4.15 3.03 -19.17
CA GLU A 55 3.06 2.08 -19.43
C GLU A 55 3.36 0.70 -18.84
N ALA A 56 4.58 0.18 -19.02
CA ALA A 56 4.97 -1.09 -18.43
C ALA A 56 4.89 -1.06 -16.88
N ARG A 57 5.28 0.05 -16.26
CA ARG A 57 5.13 0.25 -14.79
C ARG A 57 3.68 0.25 -14.34
N LYS A 58 2.77 0.81 -15.11
CA LYS A 58 1.33 0.75 -14.81
C LYS A 58 0.78 -0.66 -15.05
N LEU A 59 1.21 -1.30 -16.15
CA LEU A 59 0.76 -2.64 -16.50
C LEU A 59 1.19 -3.69 -15.47
N ILE A 60 2.36 -3.56 -14.84
CA ILE A 60 2.77 -4.51 -13.80
C ILE A 60 1.84 -4.51 -12.59
N GLN A 61 1.13 -3.42 -12.35
CA GLN A 61 0.15 -3.30 -11.27
C GLN A 61 -1.10 -4.14 -11.53
N GLU A 62 -1.40 -4.44 -12.80
CA GLU A 62 -2.50 -5.33 -13.18
C GLU A 62 -2.36 -6.76 -12.62
N ARG A 63 -1.18 -7.13 -12.10
CA ARG A 63 -0.98 -8.43 -11.43
C ARG A 63 -1.93 -8.63 -10.24
N LEU A 64 -2.34 -7.55 -9.55
CA LEU A 64 -3.30 -7.63 -8.44
C LEU A 64 -4.64 -8.21 -8.88
N VAL A 65 -5.07 -7.90 -10.11
CA VAL A 65 -6.38 -8.31 -10.65
C VAL A 65 -6.25 -9.56 -11.52
N LYS A 66 -5.21 -9.61 -12.36
CA LYS A 66 -5.01 -10.69 -13.32
C LYS A 66 -4.23 -11.88 -12.75
N GLY A 67 -3.60 -11.70 -11.58
CA GLY A 67 -2.74 -12.69 -10.93
C GLY A 67 -1.31 -12.71 -11.48
N ASP A 68 -0.43 -13.37 -10.72
CA ASP A 68 0.98 -13.58 -11.05
C ASP A 68 1.19 -14.63 -12.17
N GLY A 69 2.44 -14.78 -12.62
CA GLY A 69 2.81 -15.79 -13.60
C GLY A 69 2.42 -15.44 -15.02
N ARG A 70 2.18 -14.18 -15.34
CA ARG A 70 1.65 -13.73 -16.64
C ARG A 70 2.47 -12.61 -17.26
N VAL A 71 2.38 -12.53 -18.59
CA VAL A 71 2.78 -11.33 -19.33
C VAL A 71 1.59 -10.38 -19.38
N LEU A 72 1.79 -9.20 -18.82
CA LEU A 72 0.80 -8.11 -18.70
C LEU A 72 1.10 -7.09 -19.82
N ASP A 73 0.29 -7.08 -20.85
CA ASP A 73 0.46 -6.27 -22.05
C ASP A 73 -0.78 -5.44 -22.41
N CYS A 74 -1.81 -5.50 -21.58
CA CYS A 74 -3.02 -4.69 -21.73
C CYS A 74 -3.59 -4.29 -20.37
N MET A 75 -4.09 -3.06 -20.29
CA MET A 75 -4.80 -2.58 -19.11
C MET A 75 -6.15 -3.25 -18.97
N GLY A 76 -6.61 -3.45 -17.76
CA GLY A 76 -8.00 -3.76 -17.44
C GLY A 76 -8.93 -2.60 -17.80
N LYS A 77 -10.23 -2.81 -17.64
CA LYS A 77 -11.19 -1.73 -17.75
C LYS A 77 -11.22 -0.91 -16.47
N ALA A 78 -11.45 0.38 -16.60
CA ALA A 78 -11.59 1.26 -15.46
C ALA A 78 -12.83 0.90 -14.63
N SER A 79 -12.73 1.11 -13.33
CA SER A 79 -13.87 0.93 -12.43
C SER A 79 -14.87 2.08 -12.57
N GLU A 80 -16.10 1.83 -12.11
CA GLU A 80 -17.12 2.85 -11.92
C GLU A 80 -17.10 3.42 -10.47
N ILE A 81 -16.07 3.07 -9.70
CA ILE A 81 -15.95 3.52 -8.30
C ILE A 81 -15.73 5.03 -8.28
N GLN A 82 -16.54 5.72 -7.49
CA GLN A 82 -16.33 7.13 -7.21
C GLN A 82 -15.27 7.28 -6.11
N GLU A 83 -14.00 7.23 -6.49
CA GLU A 83 -12.85 7.28 -5.60
C GLU A 83 -12.93 8.44 -4.60
N SER A 84 -13.31 9.62 -5.05
CA SER A 84 -13.41 10.81 -4.21
C SER A 84 -14.41 10.65 -3.05
N GLU A 85 -15.55 10.02 -3.27
CA GLU A 85 -16.55 9.78 -2.22
C GLU A 85 -16.08 8.68 -1.26
N LEU A 86 -15.44 7.65 -1.79
CA LEU A 86 -14.87 6.58 -1.00
C LEU A 86 -13.77 7.09 -0.07
N LEU A 87 -12.86 7.92 -0.58
CA LEU A 87 -11.78 8.53 0.21
C LEU A 87 -12.30 9.57 1.22
N LYS A 88 -13.38 10.30 0.93
CA LYS A 88 -14.03 11.18 1.92
C LYS A 88 -14.63 10.38 3.08
N LYS A 89 -15.28 9.25 2.79
CA LYS A 89 -15.77 8.35 3.84
C LYS A 89 -14.62 7.84 4.68
N TYR A 90 -13.59 7.30 4.03
CA TYR A 90 -12.39 6.80 4.69
C TYR A 90 -11.71 7.87 5.58
N LEU A 91 -11.56 9.11 5.08
CA LEU A 91 -10.97 10.21 5.85
C LEU A 91 -11.73 10.45 7.16
N ARG A 92 -13.06 10.46 7.13
CA ARG A 92 -13.89 10.64 8.33
C ARG A 92 -13.70 9.49 9.32
N ASP A 93 -13.77 8.25 8.82
CA ASP A 93 -13.75 7.06 9.64
C ASP A 93 -12.35 6.86 10.26
N ILE A 94 -11.27 7.11 9.49
CA ILE A 94 -9.90 7.01 9.99
C ILE A 94 -9.53 8.13 10.97
N THR A 95 -10.04 9.36 10.75
CA THR A 95 -9.83 10.46 11.69
C THR A 95 -10.44 10.12 13.04
N HIS A 96 -11.66 9.59 13.05
CA HIS A 96 -12.32 9.13 14.28
C HIS A 96 -11.55 7.99 14.96
N ALA A 97 -11.06 7.03 14.19
CA ALA A 97 -10.24 5.92 14.70
C ALA A 97 -8.94 6.41 15.37
N VAL A 98 -8.27 7.40 14.77
CA VAL A 98 -7.05 8.02 15.32
C VAL A 98 -7.35 8.78 16.61
N GLU A 99 -8.43 9.56 16.66
CA GLU A 99 -8.87 10.28 17.87
C GLU A 99 -9.12 9.34 19.05
N LEU A 100 -9.70 8.17 18.79
CA LEU A 100 -9.97 7.14 19.80
C LEU A 100 -8.78 6.22 20.07
N SER A 101 -7.69 6.36 19.33
CA SER A 101 -6.56 5.40 19.30
C SER A 101 -7.04 3.95 19.09
N SER A 102 -8.08 3.77 18.28
CA SER A 102 -8.75 2.49 18.04
C SER A 102 -8.22 1.79 16.79
N ILE A 103 -7.42 0.75 17.00
CA ILE A 103 -6.94 -0.13 15.92
C ILE A 103 -8.12 -0.83 15.22
N GLN A 104 -9.14 -1.22 15.99
CA GLN A 104 -10.32 -1.89 15.45
C GLN A 104 -11.08 -1.00 14.45
N ASN A 105 -11.36 0.24 14.81
CA ASN A 105 -12.06 1.18 13.93
C ASN A 105 -11.21 1.52 12.68
N ALA A 106 -9.88 1.58 12.84
CA ALA A 106 -8.98 1.76 11.69
C ALA A 106 -9.01 0.56 10.74
N ALA A 107 -9.03 -0.66 11.27
CA ALA A 107 -9.15 -1.87 10.47
C ALA A 107 -10.49 -1.93 9.71
N GLU A 108 -11.61 -1.58 10.38
CA GLU A 108 -12.95 -1.50 9.75
C GLU A 108 -12.98 -0.48 8.60
N ALA A 109 -12.33 0.66 8.75
CA ALA A 109 -12.23 1.64 7.67
C ALA A 109 -11.47 1.09 6.44
N VAL A 110 -10.46 0.24 6.63
CA VAL A 110 -9.76 -0.44 5.53
C VAL A 110 -10.60 -1.57 4.94
N GLU A 111 -11.36 -2.31 5.76
CA GLU A 111 -12.27 -3.35 5.28
C GLU A 111 -13.35 -2.77 4.36
N ASP A 112 -13.91 -1.61 4.69
CA ASP A 112 -14.88 -0.92 3.85
C ASP A 112 -14.29 -0.54 2.47
N LEU A 113 -13.02 -0.08 2.43
CA LEU A 113 -12.32 0.16 1.17
C LEU A 113 -12.14 -1.14 0.38
N GLN A 114 -11.64 -2.18 1.02
CA GLN A 114 -11.40 -3.49 0.41
C GLN A 114 -12.70 -4.11 -0.12
N ASP A 115 -13.77 -4.03 0.65
CA ASP A 115 -15.09 -4.51 0.28
C ASP A 115 -15.64 -3.81 -0.97
N THR A 116 -15.41 -2.49 -1.07
CA THR A 116 -15.82 -1.72 -2.25
C THR A 116 -15.05 -2.17 -3.49
N VAL A 117 -13.74 -2.39 -3.36
CA VAL A 117 -12.89 -2.92 -4.43
C VAL A 117 -13.34 -4.33 -4.84
N ASN A 118 -13.60 -5.20 -3.87
CA ASN A 118 -14.02 -6.59 -4.14
C ASN A 118 -15.42 -6.68 -4.80
N LYS A 119 -16.30 -5.72 -4.56
CA LYS A 119 -17.63 -5.64 -5.17
C LYS A 119 -17.62 -5.02 -6.57
N ALA A 120 -16.53 -4.37 -6.97
CA ALA A 120 -16.40 -3.79 -8.30
C ALA A 120 -16.39 -4.90 -9.37
N LYS A 121 -17.24 -4.77 -10.40
CA LYS A 121 -17.26 -5.72 -11.51
C LYS A 121 -15.99 -5.68 -12.35
N GLU A 122 -15.44 -4.49 -12.52
CA GLU A 122 -14.24 -4.22 -13.27
C GLU A 122 -13.42 -3.19 -12.49
N ILE A 123 -12.11 -3.40 -12.35
CA ILE A 123 -11.17 -2.48 -11.72
C ILE A 123 -9.78 -2.73 -12.28
N ARG A 124 -8.96 -1.70 -12.38
CA ARG A 124 -7.55 -1.79 -12.75
C ARG A 124 -6.68 -1.99 -11.52
N GLY A 125 -5.60 -2.74 -11.68
CA GLY A 125 -4.61 -2.83 -10.61
C GLY A 125 -4.03 -1.47 -10.20
N SER A 126 -3.82 -0.56 -11.16
CA SER A 126 -3.37 0.81 -10.89
C SER A 126 -4.34 1.61 -10.02
N GLU A 127 -5.66 1.47 -10.23
CA GLU A 127 -6.66 2.14 -9.41
C GLU A 127 -6.62 1.65 -7.95
N ILE A 128 -6.35 0.36 -7.73
CA ILE A 128 -6.20 -0.20 -6.39
C ILE A 128 -4.97 0.39 -5.70
N PHE A 129 -3.83 0.47 -6.40
CA PHE A 129 -2.61 1.08 -5.86
C PHE A 129 -2.84 2.56 -5.53
N GLU A 130 -3.45 3.33 -6.44
CA GLU A 130 -3.75 4.75 -6.23
C GLU A 130 -4.67 4.94 -5.01
N LEU A 131 -5.72 4.14 -4.88
CA LEU A 131 -6.62 4.17 -3.74
C LEU A 131 -5.90 3.89 -2.41
N VAL A 132 -5.09 2.84 -2.36
CA VAL A 132 -4.34 2.46 -1.14
C VAL A 132 -3.29 3.50 -0.80
N TYR A 133 -2.61 4.08 -1.79
CA TYR A 133 -1.64 5.15 -1.56
C TYR A 133 -2.31 6.43 -1.04
N ALA A 134 -3.45 6.81 -1.61
CA ALA A 134 -4.23 7.95 -1.12
C ALA A 134 -4.73 7.71 0.32
N ALA A 135 -5.19 6.50 0.62
CA ALA A 135 -5.60 6.14 1.98
C ALA A 135 -4.44 6.21 2.99
N ALA A 136 -3.24 5.75 2.62
CA ALA A 136 -2.05 5.85 3.47
C ALA A 136 -1.63 7.31 3.68
N ASP A 137 -1.70 8.15 2.65
CA ASP A 137 -1.43 9.59 2.76
C ASP A 137 -2.42 10.31 3.68
N ILE A 138 -3.71 9.97 3.59
CA ILE A 138 -4.77 10.49 4.46
C ILE A 138 -4.51 10.08 5.91
N PHE A 139 -4.24 8.80 6.15
CA PHE A 139 -3.93 8.29 7.50
C PHE A 139 -2.69 8.97 8.09
N ALA A 140 -1.59 9.01 7.34
CA ALA A 140 -0.35 9.64 7.78
C ALA A 140 -0.52 11.12 8.13
N ALA A 141 -1.40 11.84 7.42
CA ALA A 141 -1.78 13.21 7.74
C ALA A 141 -2.62 13.29 9.03
N SER A 142 -3.57 12.39 9.21
CA SER A 142 -4.48 12.38 10.38
C SER A 142 -3.73 12.12 11.68
N ILE A 143 -2.77 11.19 11.67
CA ILE A 143 -1.97 10.84 12.85
C ILE A 143 -0.70 11.71 13.02
N ARG A 144 -0.42 12.61 12.08
CA ARG A 144 0.75 13.52 12.08
C ARG A 144 2.08 12.79 12.20
N ILE A 145 2.29 11.78 11.36
CA ILE A 145 3.56 11.02 11.33
C ILE A 145 4.74 11.96 11.08
N PRO A 146 5.80 11.91 11.91
CA PRO A 146 7.05 12.60 11.61
C PRO A 146 7.66 12.05 10.31
N GLU A 147 8.31 12.91 9.53
CA GLU A 147 8.93 12.53 8.24
C GLU A 147 7.94 11.81 7.29
N ARG A 148 6.69 12.28 7.28
CA ARG A 148 5.57 11.70 6.53
C ARG A 148 5.94 11.24 5.13
N THR A 149 6.64 12.07 4.37
CA THR A 149 6.99 11.77 2.97
C THR A 149 7.87 10.53 2.86
N ALA A 150 8.91 10.42 3.69
CA ALA A 150 9.80 9.26 3.70
C ALA A 150 9.06 7.98 4.15
N THR A 151 8.22 8.11 5.16
CA THR A 151 7.43 7.00 5.71
C THR A 151 6.42 6.46 4.70
N VAL A 152 5.69 7.34 4.01
CA VAL A 152 4.73 6.91 2.98
C VAL A 152 5.44 6.33 1.75
N GLU A 153 6.62 6.84 1.40
CA GLU A 153 7.41 6.27 0.31
C GLU A 153 7.90 4.86 0.64
N GLU A 154 8.29 4.60 1.88
CA GLU A 154 8.66 3.25 2.31
C GLU A 154 7.44 2.29 2.29
N PHE A 155 6.28 2.78 2.73
CA PHE A 155 5.03 2.03 2.61
C PHE A 155 4.71 1.67 1.15
N ARG A 156 4.85 2.61 0.21
CA ARG A 156 4.66 2.37 -1.22
C ARG A 156 5.58 1.27 -1.76
N LYS A 157 6.85 1.28 -1.37
CA LYS A 157 7.82 0.23 -1.73
C LYS A 157 7.42 -1.15 -1.19
N GLN A 158 6.77 -1.22 -0.03
CA GLN A 158 6.23 -2.47 0.49
C GLN A 158 5.02 -2.94 -0.33
N CYS A 159 4.09 -2.04 -0.64
CA CYS A 159 2.96 -2.34 -1.50
C CYS A 159 3.38 -2.81 -2.91
N ASP A 160 4.47 -2.26 -3.46
CA ASP A 160 5.00 -2.67 -4.77
C ASP A 160 5.40 -4.15 -4.84
N LYS A 161 5.57 -4.83 -3.70
CA LYS A 161 5.86 -6.26 -3.63
C LYS A 161 4.61 -7.13 -3.59
N CYS A 162 3.44 -6.56 -3.33
CA CYS A 162 2.18 -7.28 -3.23
C CYS A 162 1.76 -7.82 -4.61
N GLY A 163 1.34 -9.08 -4.64
CA GLY A 163 0.82 -9.76 -5.82
C GLY A 163 -0.70 -9.97 -5.79
N LYS A 164 -1.35 -9.69 -4.65
CA LYS A 164 -2.79 -9.92 -4.43
C LYS A 164 -3.44 -8.72 -3.76
N ILE A 165 -4.74 -8.57 -3.99
CA ILE A 165 -5.56 -7.51 -3.39
C ILE A 165 -5.52 -7.59 -1.85
N GLU A 166 -5.63 -8.81 -1.30
CA GLU A 166 -5.61 -9.02 0.15
C GLU A 166 -4.30 -8.57 0.79
N GLU A 167 -3.19 -8.78 0.09
CA GLU A 167 -1.85 -8.42 0.57
C GLU A 167 -1.68 -6.89 0.66
N ILE A 168 -2.11 -6.13 -0.35
CA ILE A 168 -1.97 -4.67 -0.35
C ILE A 168 -2.83 -4.01 0.72
N PHE A 169 -4.06 -4.53 0.97
CA PHE A 169 -4.90 -4.05 2.06
C PHE A 169 -4.39 -4.51 3.43
N SER A 170 -3.73 -5.68 3.53
CA SER A 170 -3.04 -6.08 4.75
C SER A 170 -1.89 -5.12 5.07
N CYS A 171 -1.07 -4.76 4.08
CA CYS A 171 -0.02 -3.75 4.27
C CYS A 171 -0.57 -2.43 4.82
N LEU A 172 -1.74 -1.98 4.34
CA LEU A 172 -2.37 -0.76 4.84
C LEU A 172 -2.84 -0.91 6.30
N ARG A 173 -3.45 -2.04 6.66
CA ARG A 173 -3.83 -2.34 8.06
C ARG A 173 -2.62 -2.37 8.99
N ASP A 174 -1.56 -3.07 8.60
CA ASP A 174 -0.33 -3.19 9.38
C ASP A 174 0.33 -1.81 9.58
N PHE A 175 0.35 -1.00 8.52
CA PHE A 175 0.84 0.37 8.57
C PHE A 175 0.06 1.21 9.59
N GLN A 176 -1.27 1.17 9.55
CA GLN A 176 -2.12 1.90 10.48
C GLN A 176 -1.95 1.40 11.93
N GLN A 177 -2.00 0.09 12.12
CA GLN A 177 -1.83 -0.51 13.45
C GLN A 177 -0.54 -0.08 14.11
N LYS A 178 0.57 -0.15 13.37
CA LYS A 178 1.90 0.25 13.87
C LYS A 178 1.89 1.68 14.42
N TYR A 179 1.41 2.64 13.63
CA TYR A 179 1.48 4.05 14.01
C TYR A 179 0.45 4.45 15.07
N ILE A 180 -0.72 3.82 15.12
CA ILE A 180 -1.69 4.01 16.21
C ILE A 180 -1.10 3.48 17.52
N GLN A 181 -0.45 2.32 17.52
CA GLN A 181 0.24 1.77 18.70
C GLN A 181 1.37 2.68 19.18
N GLU A 182 2.24 3.12 18.26
CA GLU A 182 3.32 4.04 18.61
C GLU A 182 2.81 5.36 19.20
N GLN A 183 1.69 5.89 18.68
CA GLN A 183 1.07 7.10 19.22
C GLN A 183 0.53 6.87 20.63
N ALA A 184 -0.18 5.75 20.85
CA ALA A 184 -0.72 5.40 22.17
C ALA A 184 0.39 5.21 23.21
N GLU A 185 1.49 4.53 22.84
CA GLU A 185 2.65 4.35 23.70
C GLU A 185 3.35 5.67 24.06
N ARG A 186 3.49 6.58 23.08
CA ARG A 186 4.05 7.93 23.34
C ARG A 186 3.16 8.69 24.32
N TYR A 187 1.84 8.70 24.10
CA TYR A 187 0.90 9.37 24.98
C TYR A 187 0.96 8.81 26.41
N GLU A 188 1.02 7.49 26.58
CA GLU A 188 1.17 6.86 27.87
C GLU A 188 2.48 7.25 28.56
N ASN A 189 3.59 7.20 27.85
CA ASN A 189 4.92 7.52 28.40
C ASN A 189 5.07 9.00 28.76
N ASP A 190 4.58 9.92 27.90
CA ASP A 190 4.82 11.35 28.03
C ASP A 190 3.81 12.02 28.96
N THR A 191 2.61 11.47 29.09
CA THR A 191 1.51 12.12 29.80
C THR A 191 1.05 11.32 31.03
N ILE A 192 0.65 10.05 30.85
CA ILE A 192 0.04 9.26 31.91
C ILE A 192 1.04 8.79 32.94
N ARG A 193 2.16 8.24 32.50
CA ARG A 193 3.16 7.65 33.38
C ARG A 193 3.83 8.65 34.33
N PRO A 194 4.21 9.86 33.91
CA PRO A 194 4.70 10.90 34.83
C PRO A 194 3.68 11.30 35.88
N VAL A 195 2.40 11.49 35.47
CA VAL A 195 1.33 11.85 36.38
C VAL A 195 1.06 10.74 37.41
N ARG A 196 1.07 9.47 36.97
CA ARG A 196 0.92 8.32 37.86
C ARG A 196 2.06 8.25 38.89
N LYS A 197 3.31 8.40 38.42
CA LYS A 197 4.48 8.44 39.33
C LYS A 197 4.43 9.59 40.32
N ALA A 198 4.02 10.79 39.90
CA ALA A 198 3.86 11.93 40.77
C ALA A 198 2.77 11.67 41.83
N LYS A 199 1.65 11.09 41.41
CA LYS A 199 0.56 10.71 42.34
C LYS A 199 1.01 9.67 43.37
N GLU A 200 1.70 8.62 42.93
CA GLU A 200 2.26 7.58 43.80
C GLU A 200 3.27 8.18 44.81
N TYR A 201 4.15 9.07 44.33
CA TYR A 201 5.11 9.76 45.18
C TYR A 201 4.40 10.60 46.26
N ILE A 202 3.42 11.41 45.87
CA ILE A 202 2.63 12.22 46.81
C ILE A 202 1.91 11.32 47.82
N GLN A 203 1.28 10.23 47.39
CA GLN A 203 0.57 9.30 48.27
C GLN A 203 1.50 8.64 49.31
N ASN A 204 2.74 8.31 48.90
CA ASN A 204 3.68 7.65 49.81
C ASN A 204 4.44 8.60 50.73
N HIS A 205 4.48 9.92 50.39
CA HIS A 205 5.26 10.94 51.11
C HIS A 205 4.40 12.12 51.55
N PHE A 206 3.06 11.95 51.63
CA PHE A 206 2.17 13.06 51.97
C PHE A 206 2.42 13.63 53.40
N SER A 207 3.05 12.86 54.28
CA SER A 207 3.43 13.26 55.64
C SER A 207 4.82 13.88 55.75
N ASP A 208 5.61 13.84 54.67
CA ASP A 208 6.97 14.35 54.64
C ASP A 208 6.99 15.81 54.18
N PRO A 209 7.93 16.65 54.68
CA PRO A 209 8.06 18.02 54.17
C PRO A 209 8.55 17.98 52.70
N LEU A 210 7.63 18.24 51.79
CA LEU A 210 7.94 18.33 50.34
C LEU A 210 8.72 19.61 50.06
N THR A 211 9.98 19.50 49.67
CA THR A 211 10.78 20.59 49.15
C THR A 211 10.81 20.50 47.61
N LEU A 212 10.55 21.65 46.96
CA LEU A 212 10.79 21.81 45.52
C LEU A 212 12.27 22.08 45.31
N GLU A 213 13.03 21.08 44.89
CA GLU A 213 14.35 21.23 44.31
C GLU A 213 14.30 21.06 42.81
#